data_78406d1e44981e2132db8eab1c2dbc77
#
_entry.id   78406d1e44981e2132db8eab1c2dbc77
#
_cell.length_a   1.000
_cell.length_b   1.000
_cell.length_c   1.000
_cell.angle_alpha   90.00
_cell.angle_beta   90.00
_cell.angle_gamma   90.00
#
_symmetry.space_group_name_H-M   'P 1'
#
loop_
_entity.id
_entity.type
_entity.pdbx_description
1 polymer ?
#
loop_
_entity_poly.entity_id
_entity_poly.type
_entity_poly.pdbx_seq_one_letter_code
_entity_poly.pdbx_strand_id
1 'polypeptide(L)'
;MGKPPVDDSAMRESVGSALRAKLRRAGRDVWLDYRHYYRWTTLGDLALGVALMAPVANTSLDEQFQDWYQDDVRSAGLDDYARFWKPWGEGQIFIPAFAGLAVACNALGERPIVGQGLFGTAGDYSWRVTRGYLVGAPPMLLMQALLGGSRPGEANVGSQWKPFDDTNGVSGHAFMGAVPWITAARMTQRPLLKCGFYVLSTHTAWSRLNDDDHYLSQICLGWWMAYLACRAVDETAAEASSVAVQPIATREFSGFALVWRR
;
A
#
# COMPACT_ATOMS: atom_id res chain seq x y z
N MET A 1 -20.90 -28.97 -44.06
CA MET A 1 -21.60 -27.96 -43.25
C MET A 1 -20.56 -26.99 -42.68
N GLY A 2 -20.47 -25.78 -43.26
CA GLY A 2 -19.55 -24.73 -42.78
C GLY A 2 -20.01 -24.19 -41.44
N LYS A 3 -19.07 -23.95 -40.50
CA LYS A 3 -19.33 -23.23 -39.26
C LYS A 3 -19.86 -21.82 -39.60
N PRO A 4 -20.93 -21.33 -38.99
CA PRO A 4 -21.39 -19.96 -39.24
C PRO A 4 -20.26 -18.98 -38.87
N PRO A 5 -20.15 -17.85 -39.60
CA PRO A 5 -19.15 -16.83 -39.29
C PRO A 5 -19.35 -16.31 -37.87
N VAL A 6 -18.24 -16.22 -37.10
CA VAL A 6 -18.25 -15.65 -35.77
C VAL A 6 -18.58 -14.17 -35.95
N ASP A 7 -19.62 -13.71 -35.27
CA ASP A 7 -20.00 -12.28 -35.28
C ASP A 7 -19.00 -11.47 -34.45
N ASP A 8 -18.01 -10.91 -35.13
CA ASP A 8 -16.96 -10.07 -34.52
C ASP A 8 -17.52 -8.83 -33.84
N SER A 9 -18.70 -8.34 -34.22
CA SER A 9 -19.34 -7.17 -33.62
C SER A 9 -19.89 -7.50 -32.21
N ALA A 10 -20.58 -8.63 -32.09
CA ALA A 10 -21.10 -9.11 -30.80
C ALA A 10 -19.96 -9.45 -29.83
N MET A 11 -18.85 -10.00 -30.32
CA MET A 11 -17.67 -10.30 -29.49
C MET A 11 -17.00 -9.00 -28.99
N ARG A 12 -16.83 -7.99 -29.83
CA ARG A 12 -16.27 -6.67 -29.45
C ARG A 12 -17.16 -5.96 -28.43
N GLU A 13 -18.46 -6.02 -28.58
CA GLU A 13 -19.44 -5.41 -27.65
C GLU A 13 -19.40 -6.10 -26.28
N SER A 14 -19.30 -7.42 -26.24
CA SER A 14 -19.16 -8.22 -25.03
C SER A 14 -17.86 -7.91 -24.28
N VAL A 15 -16.72 -7.84 -24.98
CA VAL A 15 -15.42 -7.47 -24.41
C VAL A 15 -15.44 -6.03 -23.86
N GLY A 16 -16.04 -5.10 -24.61
CA GLY A 16 -16.17 -3.71 -24.17
C GLY A 16 -17.04 -3.54 -22.92
N SER A 17 -18.12 -4.34 -22.81
CA SER A 17 -18.99 -4.31 -21.62
C SER A 17 -18.29 -4.92 -20.38
N ALA A 18 -17.56 -6.02 -20.54
CA ALA A 18 -16.78 -6.65 -19.48
C ALA A 18 -15.66 -5.73 -18.97
N LEU A 19 -14.93 -5.06 -19.87
CA LEU A 19 -13.89 -4.11 -19.50
C LEU A 19 -14.48 -2.92 -18.71
N ARG A 20 -15.59 -2.35 -19.19
CA ARG A 20 -16.29 -1.27 -18.47
C ARG A 20 -16.72 -1.69 -17.07
N ALA A 21 -17.22 -2.90 -16.88
CA ALA A 21 -17.61 -3.43 -15.58
C ALA A 21 -16.38 -3.56 -14.64
N LYS A 22 -15.23 -4.04 -15.14
CA LYS A 22 -13.99 -4.13 -14.36
C LYS A 22 -13.47 -2.75 -13.96
N LEU A 23 -13.45 -1.79 -14.87
CA LEU A 23 -13.02 -0.41 -14.58
C LEU A 23 -13.93 0.26 -13.53
N ARG A 24 -15.25 0.07 -13.63
CA ARG A 24 -16.20 0.58 -12.61
C ARG A 24 -15.94 -0.05 -11.25
N ARG A 25 -15.67 -1.35 -11.18
CA ARG A 25 -15.33 -2.03 -9.93
C ARG A 25 -14.04 -1.48 -9.35
N ALA A 26 -12.97 -1.38 -10.14
CA ALA A 26 -11.70 -0.83 -9.72
C ALA A 26 -11.85 0.61 -9.19
N GLY A 27 -12.57 1.48 -9.89
CA GLY A 27 -12.84 2.84 -9.44
C GLY A 27 -13.65 2.91 -8.15
N ARG A 28 -14.65 2.02 -7.98
CA ARG A 28 -15.43 1.91 -6.74
C ARG A 28 -14.53 1.48 -5.57
N ASP A 29 -13.66 0.49 -5.78
CA ASP A 29 -12.80 -0.03 -4.72
C ASP A 29 -11.82 1.06 -4.26
N VAL A 30 -11.19 1.79 -5.18
CA VAL A 30 -10.30 2.94 -4.86
C VAL A 30 -11.08 4.04 -4.11
N TRP A 31 -12.32 4.35 -4.54
CA TRP A 31 -13.15 5.34 -3.85
C TRP A 31 -13.51 4.92 -2.42
N LEU A 32 -13.84 3.64 -2.20
CA LEU A 32 -14.08 3.09 -0.87
C LEU A 32 -12.82 3.14 0.01
N ASP A 33 -11.66 2.84 -0.56
CA ASP A 33 -10.39 2.96 0.16
C ASP A 33 -10.14 4.39 0.66
N TYR A 34 -10.39 5.39 -0.18
CA TYR A 34 -10.33 6.79 0.25
C TYR A 34 -11.33 7.10 1.36
N ARG A 35 -12.56 6.59 1.28
CA ARG A 35 -13.54 6.75 2.37
C ARG A 35 -13.07 6.14 3.68
N HIS A 36 -12.45 4.96 3.65
CA HIS A 36 -11.89 4.31 4.83
C HIS A 36 -10.66 5.07 5.36
N TYR A 37 -9.81 5.54 4.46
CA TYR A 37 -8.61 6.29 4.85
C TYR A 37 -8.96 7.63 5.51
N TYR A 38 -9.93 8.37 4.99
CA TYR A 38 -10.32 9.70 5.50
C TYR A 38 -11.46 9.67 6.52
N ARG A 39 -11.81 8.53 7.08
CA ARG A 39 -12.77 8.49 8.19
C ARG A 39 -12.12 8.97 9.49
N TRP A 40 -12.92 9.51 10.39
CA TRP A 40 -12.46 10.11 11.65
C TRP A 40 -11.58 9.19 12.50
N THR A 41 -11.85 7.89 12.54
CA THR A 41 -11.01 6.91 13.27
C THR A 41 -9.61 6.82 12.67
N THR A 42 -9.47 6.74 11.35
CA THR A 42 -8.16 6.69 10.69
C THR A 42 -7.41 8.01 10.78
N LEU A 43 -8.13 9.14 10.66
CA LEU A 43 -7.53 10.47 10.89
C LEU A 43 -7.08 10.66 12.34
N GLY A 44 -7.83 10.12 13.31
CA GLY A 44 -7.41 10.08 14.72
C GLY A 44 -6.14 9.26 14.94
N ASP A 45 -6.04 8.09 14.29
CA ASP A 45 -4.83 7.26 14.33
C ASP A 45 -3.63 7.95 13.64
N LEU A 46 -3.87 8.68 12.54
CA LEU A 46 -2.84 9.49 11.90
C LEU A 46 -2.36 10.60 12.84
N ALA A 47 -3.30 11.32 13.45
CA ALA A 47 -2.99 12.36 14.43
C ALA A 47 -2.22 11.82 15.64
N LEU A 48 -2.56 10.60 16.11
CA LEU A 48 -1.82 9.92 17.17
C LEU A 48 -0.36 9.65 16.74
N GLY A 49 -0.13 9.14 15.54
CA GLY A 49 1.22 8.92 15.01
C GLY A 49 2.03 10.22 14.94
N VAL A 50 1.40 11.30 14.45
CA VAL A 50 2.01 12.64 14.42
C VAL A 50 2.31 13.12 15.84
N ALA A 51 1.38 12.99 16.77
CA ALA A 51 1.57 13.42 18.17
C ALA A 51 2.69 12.65 18.89
N LEU A 52 2.86 11.35 18.60
CA LEU A 52 3.93 10.53 19.15
C LEU A 52 5.30 10.91 18.59
N MET A 53 5.38 11.29 17.31
CA MET A 53 6.64 11.68 16.68
C MET A 53 6.99 13.16 16.86
N ALA A 54 6.03 14.01 17.24
CA ALA A 54 6.26 15.42 17.48
C ALA A 54 7.39 15.72 18.51
N PRO A 55 7.41 15.11 19.72
CA PRO A 55 8.51 15.33 20.65
C PRO A 55 9.84 14.76 20.13
N VAL A 56 9.82 13.66 19.35
CA VAL A 56 11.04 13.07 18.79
C VAL A 56 11.65 14.02 17.77
N ALA A 57 10.84 14.54 16.84
CA ALA A 57 11.29 15.42 15.76
C ALA A 57 11.65 16.84 16.22
N ASN A 58 10.96 17.39 17.24
CA ASN A 58 11.09 18.79 17.62
C ASN A 58 11.98 19.00 18.87
N THR A 59 12.68 17.96 19.32
CA THR A 59 13.72 18.04 20.34
C THR A 59 15.01 17.43 19.81
N SER A 60 16.05 17.37 20.64
CA SER A 60 17.33 16.73 20.27
C SER A 60 17.27 15.19 20.18
N LEU A 61 16.11 14.56 20.39
CA LEU A 61 16.02 13.09 20.43
C LEU A 61 16.32 12.42 19.09
N ASP A 62 15.79 12.97 18.01
CA ASP A 62 15.99 12.42 16.66
C ASP A 62 17.46 12.54 16.24
N GLU A 63 18.09 13.70 16.49
CA GLU A 63 19.48 13.96 16.17
C GLU A 63 20.42 13.09 17.04
N GLN A 64 20.19 13.04 18.36
CA GLN A 64 20.98 12.20 19.26
C GLN A 64 20.87 10.71 18.91
N PHE A 65 19.68 10.25 18.52
CA PHE A 65 19.49 8.87 18.06
C PHE A 65 20.23 8.61 16.75
N GLN A 66 20.20 9.56 15.81
CA GLN A 66 20.89 9.46 14.53
C GLN A 66 22.42 9.43 14.75
N ASP A 67 22.96 10.36 15.53
CA ASP A 67 24.40 10.43 15.84
C ASP A 67 24.88 9.11 16.51
N TRP A 68 24.17 8.66 17.55
CA TRP A 68 24.48 7.38 18.19
C TRP A 68 24.44 6.21 17.20
N TYR A 69 23.44 6.17 16.32
CA TYR A 69 23.33 5.09 15.33
C TYR A 69 24.48 5.11 14.32
N GLN A 70 24.81 6.28 13.82
CA GLN A 70 25.89 6.45 12.83
C GLN A 70 27.27 6.16 13.43
N ASP A 71 27.52 6.58 14.66
CA ASP A 71 28.83 6.45 15.31
C ASP A 71 29.06 5.06 15.93
N ASP A 72 28.04 4.47 16.57
CA ASP A 72 28.20 3.28 17.40
C ASP A 72 27.62 1.99 16.77
N VAL A 73 26.66 2.09 15.84
CA VAL A 73 25.92 0.93 15.30
C VAL A 73 26.24 0.64 13.85
N ARG A 74 26.29 1.67 13.01
CA ARG A 74 26.54 1.54 11.57
C ARG A 74 27.84 0.81 11.28
N SER A 75 27.82 -0.06 10.30
CA SER A 75 28.99 -0.82 9.87
C SER A 75 28.92 -1.16 8.37
N ALA A 76 30.05 -1.53 7.77
CA ALA A 76 30.10 -1.92 6.36
C ALA A 76 29.12 -3.08 6.02
N GLY A 77 28.95 -4.03 6.94
CA GLY A 77 27.99 -5.12 6.76
C GLY A 77 26.51 -4.65 6.78
N LEU A 78 26.21 -3.66 7.61
CA LEU A 78 24.88 -3.03 7.64
C LEU A 78 24.65 -2.17 6.39
N ASP A 79 25.67 -1.51 5.87
CA ASP A 79 25.59 -0.76 4.61
C ASP A 79 25.30 -1.67 3.42
N ASP A 80 25.92 -2.86 3.36
CA ASP A 80 25.62 -3.85 2.31
C ASP A 80 24.18 -4.37 2.42
N TYR A 81 23.71 -4.60 3.63
CA TYR A 81 22.33 -5.03 3.88
C TYR A 81 21.33 -3.91 3.56
N ALA A 82 21.61 -2.66 3.93
CA ALA A 82 20.78 -1.49 3.61
C ALA A 82 20.67 -1.30 2.09
N ARG A 83 21.77 -1.48 1.36
CA ARG A 83 21.81 -1.40 -0.12
C ARG A 83 20.85 -2.39 -0.80
N PHE A 84 20.65 -3.57 -0.21
CA PHE A 84 19.65 -4.53 -0.70
C PHE A 84 18.22 -4.05 -0.49
N TRP A 85 17.91 -3.38 0.63
CA TRP A 85 16.55 -2.95 0.97
C TRP A 85 16.13 -1.60 0.40
N LYS A 86 17.11 -0.72 0.13
CA LYS A 86 16.85 0.63 -0.39
C LYS A 86 15.99 0.66 -1.66
N PRO A 87 16.24 -0.17 -2.70
CA PRO A 87 15.47 -0.15 -3.94
C PRO A 87 13.97 -0.47 -3.76
N TRP A 88 13.59 -1.19 -2.70
CA TRP A 88 12.18 -1.50 -2.42
C TRP A 88 11.34 -0.28 -2.08
N GLY A 89 11.96 0.86 -1.79
CA GLY A 89 11.32 2.15 -1.60
C GLY A 89 11.11 2.98 -2.86
N GLU A 90 11.55 2.49 -4.04
CA GLU A 90 11.50 3.22 -5.31
C GLU A 90 10.10 3.16 -5.93
N GLY A 91 9.25 4.14 -5.59
CA GLY A 91 7.87 4.19 -6.08
C GLY A 91 7.73 4.21 -7.59
N GLN A 92 8.68 4.83 -8.30
CA GLN A 92 8.70 4.90 -9.77
C GLN A 92 8.82 3.51 -10.42
N ILE A 93 9.42 2.55 -9.72
CA ILE A 93 9.57 1.16 -10.17
C ILE A 93 8.40 0.32 -9.66
N PHE A 94 8.10 0.37 -8.36
CA PHE A 94 7.19 -0.57 -7.73
C PHE A 94 5.71 -0.27 -8.00
N ILE A 95 5.32 0.99 -8.14
CA ILE A 95 3.92 1.33 -8.50
C ILE A 95 3.54 0.71 -9.87
N PRO A 96 4.26 0.97 -10.98
CA PRO A 96 3.91 0.37 -12.26
C PRO A 96 4.14 -1.14 -12.29
N ALA A 97 5.11 -1.67 -11.55
CA ALA A 97 5.35 -3.11 -11.47
C ALA A 97 4.15 -3.86 -10.85
N PHE A 98 3.66 -3.41 -9.70
CA PHE A 98 2.49 -4.02 -9.06
C PHE A 98 1.20 -3.79 -9.85
N ALA A 99 1.01 -2.62 -10.44
CA ALA A 99 -0.14 -2.35 -11.32
C ALA A 99 -0.13 -3.26 -12.56
N GLY A 100 1.02 -3.41 -13.21
CA GLY A 100 1.19 -4.31 -14.35
C GLY A 100 0.99 -5.79 -13.97
N LEU A 101 1.53 -6.21 -12.83
CA LEU A 101 1.34 -7.57 -12.32
C LEU A 101 -0.13 -7.86 -11.99
N ALA A 102 -0.85 -6.91 -11.39
CA ALA A 102 -2.28 -7.03 -11.14
C ALA A 102 -3.08 -7.25 -12.43
N VAL A 103 -2.79 -6.47 -13.47
CA VAL A 103 -3.44 -6.61 -14.79
C VAL A 103 -3.09 -7.95 -15.43
N ALA A 104 -1.81 -8.32 -15.45
CA ALA A 104 -1.34 -9.57 -16.07
C ALA A 104 -1.92 -10.80 -15.37
N CYS A 105 -1.88 -10.86 -14.04
CA CYS A 105 -2.42 -11.99 -13.27
C CYS A 105 -3.93 -12.11 -13.42
N ASN A 106 -4.67 -11.00 -13.43
CA ASN A 106 -6.12 -11.04 -13.67
C ASN A 106 -6.46 -11.53 -15.11
N ALA A 107 -5.68 -11.12 -16.12
CA ALA A 107 -5.88 -11.57 -17.49
C ALA A 107 -5.54 -13.07 -17.65
N LEU A 108 -4.54 -13.58 -16.95
CA LEU A 108 -4.15 -14.99 -16.98
C LEU A 108 -5.11 -15.87 -16.15
N GLY A 109 -5.56 -15.38 -14.99
CA GLY A 109 -6.48 -16.11 -14.10
C GLY A 109 -7.87 -16.38 -14.72
N GLU A 110 -8.25 -15.64 -15.75
CA GLU A 110 -9.49 -15.86 -16.52
C GLU A 110 -9.40 -17.01 -17.52
N ARG A 111 -8.21 -17.55 -17.79
CA ARG A 111 -8.02 -18.66 -18.71
C ARG A 111 -8.39 -19.99 -18.01
N PRO A 112 -9.27 -20.82 -18.62
CA PRO A 112 -9.73 -22.08 -18.03
C PRO A 112 -8.60 -23.06 -17.68
N ILE A 113 -7.45 -22.98 -18.37
CA ILE A 113 -6.32 -23.89 -18.26
C ILE A 113 -5.43 -23.57 -17.04
N VAL A 114 -5.41 -22.31 -16.58
CA VAL A 114 -4.46 -21.83 -15.56
C VAL A 114 -5.05 -21.84 -14.16
N GLY A 115 -6.37 -21.84 -14.03
CA GLY A 115 -7.09 -21.86 -12.75
C GLY A 115 -6.94 -20.56 -11.91
N GLN A 116 -7.85 -20.36 -10.98
CA GLN A 116 -7.86 -19.14 -10.13
C GLN A 116 -6.86 -19.17 -8.96
N GLY A 117 -6.14 -20.27 -8.72
CA GLY A 117 -5.30 -20.46 -7.53
C GLY A 117 -4.21 -19.41 -7.35
N LEU A 118 -3.02 -19.68 -7.88
CA LEU A 118 -1.84 -18.81 -7.69
C LEU A 118 -2.01 -17.43 -8.35
N PHE A 119 -2.48 -17.40 -9.60
CA PHE A 119 -2.65 -16.14 -10.35
C PHE A 119 -3.76 -15.25 -9.78
N GLY A 120 -4.84 -15.85 -9.27
CA GLY A 120 -5.89 -15.09 -8.58
C GLY A 120 -5.36 -14.43 -7.30
N THR A 121 -4.60 -15.19 -6.49
CA THR A 121 -3.99 -14.66 -5.25
C THR A 121 -2.94 -13.58 -5.54
N ALA A 122 -2.07 -13.82 -6.53
CA ALA A 122 -1.05 -12.84 -6.93
C ALA A 122 -1.67 -11.57 -7.52
N GLY A 123 -2.75 -11.71 -8.29
CA GLY A 123 -3.51 -10.59 -8.84
C GLY A 123 -4.20 -9.76 -7.76
N ASP A 124 -4.86 -10.40 -6.78
CA ASP A 124 -5.48 -9.72 -5.64
C ASP A 124 -4.44 -9.02 -4.77
N TYR A 125 -3.34 -9.69 -4.45
CA TYR A 125 -2.23 -9.09 -3.72
C TYR A 125 -1.69 -7.85 -4.42
N SER A 126 -1.35 -7.97 -5.70
CA SER A 126 -0.76 -6.87 -6.47
C SER A 126 -1.73 -5.69 -6.62
N TRP A 127 -3.03 -5.98 -6.76
CA TRP A 127 -4.07 -4.96 -6.81
C TRP A 127 -4.23 -4.24 -5.47
N ARG A 128 -4.19 -4.95 -4.33
CA ARG A 128 -4.20 -4.34 -2.99
C ARG A 128 -2.98 -3.47 -2.75
N VAL A 129 -1.77 -3.92 -3.14
CA VAL A 129 -0.54 -3.11 -3.07
C VAL A 129 -0.69 -1.82 -3.89
N THR A 130 -1.14 -1.94 -5.14
CA THR A 130 -1.38 -0.78 -6.02
C THR A 130 -2.36 0.22 -5.40
N ARG A 131 -3.47 -0.26 -4.82
CA ARG A 131 -4.45 0.58 -4.13
C ARG A 131 -3.88 1.23 -2.88
N GLY A 132 -3.05 0.52 -2.11
CA GLY A 132 -2.32 1.08 -0.96
C GLY A 132 -1.46 2.27 -1.36
N TYR A 133 -0.76 2.18 -2.48
CA TYR A 133 -0.01 3.30 -3.03
C TYR A 133 -0.92 4.46 -3.47
N LEU A 134 -1.98 4.17 -4.21
CA LEU A 134 -2.91 5.20 -4.71
C LEU A 134 -3.57 5.98 -3.58
N VAL A 135 -3.92 5.32 -2.50
CA VAL A 135 -4.65 5.93 -1.37
C VAL A 135 -3.70 6.63 -0.40
N GLY A 136 -2.54 6.04 -0.13
CA GLY A 136 -1.63 6.54 0.90
C GLY A 136 -0.58 7.52 0.40
N ALA A 137 -0.16 7.46 -0.89
CA ALA A 137 0.88 8.36 -1.38
C ALA A 137 0.46 9.84 -1.42
N PRO A 138 -0.75 10.22 -1.87
CA PRO A 138 -1.13 11.63 -1.86
C PRO A 138 -1.11 12.28 -0.47
N PRO A 139 -1.73 11.71 0.59
CA PRO A 139 -1.63 12.29 1.92
C PRO A 139 -0.21 12.22 2.50
N MET A 140 0.60 11.21 2.15
CA MET A 140 2.00 11.13 2.56
C MET A 140 2.82 12.28 1.97
N LEU A 141 2.70 12.56 0.66
CA LEU A 141 3.36 13.68 0.01
C LEU A 141 2.92 15.03 0.61
N LEU A 142 1.64 15.18 0.94
CA LEU A 142 1.15 16.37 1.63
C LEU A 142 1.79 16.51 3.02
N MET A 143 1.87 15.42 3.78
CA MET A 143 2.47 15.44 5.13
C MET A 143 3.97 15.73 5.09
N GLN A 144 4.71 15.35 4.04
CA GLN A 144 6.11 15.73 3.86
C GLN A 144 6.28 17.26 3.93
N ALA A 145 5.48 18.00 3.18
CA ALA A 145 5.53 19.47 3.16
C ALA A 145 4.90 20.10 4.41
N LEU A 146 3.80 19.52 4.93
CA LEU A 146 3.13 20.03 6.13
C LEU A 146 3.99 19.94 7.39
N LEU A 147 4.84 18.94 7.51
CA LEU A 147 5.78 18.81 8.61
C LEU A 147 7.10 19.55 8.32
N GLY A 148 7.56 19.54 7.06
CA GLY A 148 8.64 20.41 6.58
C GLY A 148 10.02 20.17 7.20
N GLY A 149 10.29 18.97 7.73
CA GLY A 149 11.61 18.59 8.26
C GLY A 149 12.61 18.34 7.14
N SER A 150 13.90 18.56 7.42
CA SER A 150 15.03 18.30 6.52
C SER A 150 15.62 16.91 6.78
N ARG A 151 16.54 16.46 5.93
CA ARG A 151 17.30 15.22 6.15
C ARG A 151 18.49 15.46 7.06
N PRO A 152 19.07 14.40 7.66
CA PRO A 152 20.38 14.48 8.26
C PRO A 152 21.41 15.05 7.25
N GLY A 153 22.30 15.90 7.73
CA GLY A 153 23.33 16.53 6.87
C GLY A 153 22.85 17.68 5.95
N GLU A 154 21.56 17.90 5.80
CA GLU A 154 21.03 19.10 5.17
C GLU A 154 21.03 20.26 6.17
N ALA A 155 21.67 21.39 5.81
CA ALA A 155 22.02 22.46 6.75
C ALA A 155 20.85 23.34 7.23
N ASN A 156 19.58 22.93 7.05
CA ASN A 156 18.44 23.82 7.27
C ASN A 156 17.85 23.71 8.68
N VAL A 157 16.95 22.76 8.88
CA VAL A 157 16.14 22.67 10.10
C VAL A 157 16.32 21.38 10.87
N GLY A 158 17.15 20.45 10.37
CA GLY A 158 17.30 19.13 10.94
C GLY A 158 15.98 18.37 10.92
N SER A 159 15.69 17.60 11.98
CA SER A 159 14.43 16.87 12.11
C SER A 159 13.24 17.75 12.45
N GLN A 160 13.47 19.01 12.88
CA GLN A 160 12.43 19.91 13.39
C GLN A 160 11.35 20.19 12.36
N TRP A 161 10.10 20.18 12.80
CA TRP A 161 8.98 20.50 11.93
C TRP A 161 8.84 21.99 11.72
N LYS A 162 9.06 22.41 10.48
CA LYS A 162 8.83 23.77 9.99
C LYS A 162 7.99 23.68 8.73
N PRO A 163 6.67 23.85 8.85
CA PRO A 163 5.76 23.67 7.73
C PRO A 163 6.20 24.42 6.48
N PHE A 164 6.30 23.71 5.36
CA PHE A 164 6.67 24.20 4.03
C PHE A 164 8.11 24.69 3.86
N ASP A 165 8.99 24.57 4.87
CA ASP A 165 10.42 24.92 4.73
C ASP A 165 11.16 23.86 3.90
N ASP A 166 10.80 22.57 4.11
CA ASP A 166 11.36 21.44 3.38
C ASP A 166 10.27 20.39 3.10
N THR A 167 10.63 19.30 2.44
CA THR A 167 9.71 18.24 2.02
C THR A 167 10.12 16.86 2.51
N ASN A 168 10.85 16.77 3.61
CA ASN A 168 11.35 15.52 4.17
C ASN A 168 10.74 15.15 5.54
N GLY A 169 9.66 15.81 5.98
CA GLY A 169 9.01 15.54 7.26
C GLY A 169 8.45 14.11 7.41
N VAL A 170 8.30 13.36 6.30
CA VAL A 170 7.91 11.95 6.25
C VAL A 170 8.75 11.21 5.20
N SER A 171 9.25 10.03 5.52
CA SER A 171 10.02 9.23 4.57
C SER A 171 9.13 8.54 3.53
N GLY A 172 9.22 8.98 2.26
CA GLY A 172 8.53 8.35 1.14
C GLY A 172 9.02 6.92 0.88
N HIS A 173 10.33 6.65 0.98
CA HIS A 173 10.89 5.31 0.82
C HIS A 173 10.38 4.34 1.91
N ALA A 174 10.30 4.80 3.16
CA ALA A 174 9.74 4.00 4.25
C ALA A 174 8.27 3.63 3.99
N PHE A 175 7.48 4.57 3.49
CA PHE A 175 6.10 4.33 3.07
C PHE A 175 6.04 3.31 1.92
N MET A 176 6.76 3.56 0.82
CA MET A 176 6.70 2.72 -0.38
C MET A 176 7.15 1.28 -0.12
N GLY A 177 8.27 1.11 0.60
CA GLY A 177 8.81 -0.21 0.91
C GLY A 177 7.97 -1.01 1.93
N ALA A 178 7.20 -0.33 2.77
CA ALA A 178 6.35 -0.99 3.77
C ALA A 178 5.06 -1.58 3.17
N VAL A 179 4.43 -0.89 2.20
CA VAL A 179 3.10 -1.26 1.66
C VAL A 179 3.02 -2.71 1.17
N PRO A 180 3.97 -3.28 0.40
CA PRO A 180 3.87 -4.66 -0.06
C PRO A 180 3.87 -5.67 1.10
N TRP A 181 4.76 -5.49 2.06
CA TRP A 181 4.91 -6.40 3.18
C TRP A 181 3.74 -6.31 4.16
N ILE A 182 3.25 -5.10 4.46
CA ILE A 182 2.05 -4.92 5.29
C ILE A 182 0.84 -5.54 4.60
N THR A 183 0.69 -5.39 3.29
CA THR A 183 -0.38 -6.04 2.51
C THR A 183 -0.29 -7.57 2.64
N ALA A 184 0.90 -8.16 2.50
CA ALA A 184 1.11 -9.60 2.69
C ALA A 184 0.78 -10.06 4.12
N ALA A 185 1.18 -9.26 5.14
CA ALA A 185 0.85 -9.51 6.53
C ALA A 185 -0.67 -9.53 6.79
N ARG A 186 -1.41 -8.63 6.13
CA ARG A 186 -2.87 -8.53 6.29
C ARG A 186 -3.63 -9.60 5.52
N MET A 187 -3.06 -10.15 4.44
CA MET A 187 -3.65 -11.23 3.66
C MET A 187 -3.41 -12.63 4.26
N THR A 188 -2.44 -12.78 5.16
CA THR A 188 -2.18 -14.08 5.80
C THR A 188 -2.88 -14.24 7.15
N GLN A 189 -3.40 -15.45 7.41
CA GLN A 189 -3.98 -15.83 8.70
C GLN A 189 -2.97 -16.56 9.62
N ARG A 190 -1.75 -16.87 9.12
CA ARG A 190 -0.73 -17.57 9.88
C ARG A 190 0.06 -16.58 10.76
N PRO A 191 0.00 -16.68 12.11
CA PRO A 191 0.59 -15.65 12.99
C PRO A 191 2.09 -15.42 12.77
N LEU A 192 2.87 -16.49 12.59
CA LEU A 192 4.32 -16.39 12.38
C LEU A 192 4.66 -15.69 11.05
N LEU A 193 3.95 -16.02 9.96
CA LEU A 193 4.14 -15.35 8.68
C LEU A 193 3.73 -13.88 8.75
N LYS A 194 2.63 -13.60 9.44
CA LYS A 194 2.15 -12.23 9.67
C LYS A 194 3.19 -11.40 10.41
N CYS A 195 3.74 -11.93 11.49
CA CYS A 195 4.83 -11.30 12.23
C CYS A 195 6.05 -11.07 11.34
N GLY A 196 6.49 -12.10 10.60
CA GLY A 196 7.63 -12.00 9.68
C GLY A 196 7.44 -10.91 8.62
N PHE A 197 6.25 -10.81 8.02
CA PHE A 197 5.95 -9.75 7.06
C PHE A 197 5.94 -8.35 7.68
N TYR A 198 5.44 -8.19 8.93
CA TYR A 198 5.57 -6.90 9.61
C TYR A 198 7.02 -6.55 9.90
N VAL A 199 7.87 -7.51 10.28
CA VAL A 199 9.31 -7.27 10.44
C VAL A 199 9.92 -6.85 9.10
N LEU A 200 9.64 -7.59 8.01
CA LEU A 200 10.14 -7.23 6.67
C LEU A 200 9.69 -5.83 6.23
N SER A 201 8.52 -5.38 6.63
CA SER A 201 8.00 -4.05 6.29
C SER A 201 8.82 -2.90 6.88
N THR A 202 9.65 -3.14 7.88
CA THR A 202 10.50 -2.11 8.52
C THR A 202 11.87 -1.96 7.86
N HIS A 203 12.29 -2.91 7.01
CA HIS A 203 13.67 -2.95 6.53
C HIS A 203 14.03 -1.81 5.58
N THR A 204 13.11 -1.43 4.68
CA THR A 204 13.33 -0.26 3.82
C THR A 204 13.36 1.04 4.63
N ALA A 205 12.50 1.16 5.65
CA ALA A 205 12.54 2.29 6.57
C ALA A 205 13.88 2.37 7.31
N TRP A 206 14.33 1.22 7.84
CA TRP A 206 15.62 1.11 8.51
C TRP A 206 16.79 1.44 7.55
N SER A 207 16.74 1.01 6.27
CA SER A 207 17.81 1.33 5.31
C SER A 207 18.01 2.84 5.12
N ARG A 208 16.94 3.64 5.27
CA ARG A 208 17.03 5.11 5.18
C ARG A 208 17.70 5.73 6.40
N LEU A 209 17.49 5.15 7.57
CA LEU A 209 18.19 5.52 8.80
C LEU A 209 19.68 5.19 8.68
N ASN A 210 20.00 3.97 8.21
CA ASN A 210 21.38 3.51 8.03
C ASN A 210 22.16 4.35 7.02
N ASP A 211 21.53 4.75 5.92
CA ASP A 211 22.16 5.57 4.87
C ASP A 211 22.28 7.06 5.23
N ASP A 212 21.87 7.45 6.44
CA ASP A 212 21.82 8.86 6.88
C ASP A 212 20.92 9.76 6.00
N ASP A 213 19.88 9.16 5.46
CA ASP A 213 18.94 9.83 4.54
C ASP A 213 17.67 10.35 5.22
N HIS A 214 17.30 9.78 6.38
CA HIS A 214 16.12 10.16 7.14
C HIS A 214 16.29 9.91 8.63
N TYR A 215 15.74 10.78 9.45
CA TYR A 215 15.62 10.63 10.88
C TYR A 215 14.60 9.55 11.29
N LEU A 216 14.68 9.09 12.54
CA LEU A 216 13.79 8.06 13.09
C LEU A 216 12.31 8.46 13.01
N SER A 217 11.97 9.71 13.38
CA SER A 217 10.60 10.21 13.31
C SER A 217 10.01 10.14 11.91
N GLN A 218 10.82 10.50 10.89
CA GLN A 218 10.42 10.52 9.49
C GLN A 218 10.12 9.12 8.94
N ILE A 219 10.96 8.14 9.27
CA ILE A 219 10.75 6.75 8.85
C ILE A 219 9.58 6.09 9.59
N CYS A 220 9.39 6.38 10.88
CA CYS A 220 8.26 5.89 11.65
C CYS A 220 6.93 6.41 11.11
N LEU A 221 6.84 7.70 10.77
CA LEU A 221 5.64 8.28 10.16
C LEU A 221 5.38 7.69 8.77
N GLY A 222 6.40 7.51 7.94
CA GLY A 222 6.25 6.89 6.63
C GLY A 222 5.68 5.47 6.74
N TRP A 223 6.23 4.65 7.63
CA TRP A 223 5.73 3.32 7.91
C TRP A 223 4.30 3.33 8.46
N TRP A 224 4.00 4.23 9.40
CA TRP A 224 2.68 4.35 10.00
C TRP A 224 1.61 4.71 8.96
N MET A 225 1.90 5.64 8.07
CA MET A 225 1.00 6.02 6.98
C MET A 225 0.78 4.87 6.00
N ALA A 226 1.81 4.05 5.72
CA ALA A 226 1.66 2.82 4.94
C ALA A 226 0.73 1.82 5.61
N TYR A 227 0.85 1.64 6.93
CA TYR A 227 -0.05 0.79 7.70
C TYR A 227 -1.50 1.24 7.61
N LEU A 228 -1.76 2.55 7.75
CA LEU A 228 -3.11 3.12 7.64
C LEU A 228 -3.70 2.94 6.24
N ALA A 229 -2.89 3.11 5.18
CA ALA A 229 -3.31 2.89 3.80
C ALA A 229 -3.67 1.41 3.54
N CYS A 230 -2.82 0.48 3.97
CA CYS A 230 -3.08 -0.96 3.83
C CYS A 230 -4.32 -1.39 4.64
N ARG A 231 -4.56 -0.80 5.82
CA ARG A 231 -5.76 -1.05 6.62
C ARG A 231 -7.02 -0.61 5.86
N ALA A 232 -7.03 0.58 5.27
CA ALA A 232 -8.16 1.08 4.50
C ALA A 232 -8.50 0.17 3.31
N VAL A 233 -7.48 -0.30 2.59
CA VAL A 233 -7.64 -1.26 1.49
C VAL A 233 -8.21 -2.60 1.96
N ASP A 234 -7.75 -3.11 3.10
CA ASP A 234 -8.20 -4.36 3.67
C ASP A 234 -9.66 -4.30 4.12
N GLU A 235 -10.09 -3.17 4.72
CA GLU A 235 -11.48 -2.94 5.10
C GLU A 235 -12.41 -2.92 3.90
N THR A 236 -12.02 -2.27 2.79
CA THR A 236 -12.77 -2.35 1.52
C THR A 236 -12.88 -3.78 1.00
N ALA A 237 -11.81 -4.56 1.09
CA ALA A 237 -11.83 -5.95 0.66
C ALA A 237 -12.72 -6.82 1.55
N ALA A 238 -12.74 -6.56 2.86
CA ALA A 238 -13.62 -7.25 3.81
C ALA A 238 -15.10 -6.92 3.54
N GLU A 239 -15.44 -5.65 3.29
CA GLU A 239 -16.80 -5.25 2.90
C GLU A 239 -17.25 -5.95 1.61
N ALA A 240 -16.39 -6.01 0.60
CA ALA A 240 -16.70 -6.69 -0.66
C ALA A 240 -16.94 -8.19 -0.49
N SER A 241 -16.28 -8.85 0.49
CA SER A 241 -16.46 -10.27 0.79
C SER A 241 -17.68 -10.55 1.67
N SER A 242 -18.19 -9.55 2.39
CA SER A 242 -19.37 -9.69 3.26
C SER A 242 -20.69 -9.66 2.50
N VAL A 243 -20.71 -9.17 1.27
CA VAL A 243 -21.91 -9.08 0.42
C VAL A 243 -21.77 -10.00 -0.78
N ALA A 244 -22.55 -11.06 -0.84
CA ALA A 244 -22.62 -11.96 -1.99
C ALA A 244 -23.97 -11.80 -2.71
N VAL A 245 -23.91 -11.64 -4.05
CA VAL A 245 -25.10 -11.74 -4.90
C VAL A 245 -25.25 -13.20 -5.31
N GLN A 246 -26.31 -13.86 -4.86
CA GLN A 246 -26.62 -15.25 -5.25
C GLN A 246 -27.80 -15.26 -6.22
N PRO A 247 -27.69 -15.92 -7.38
CA PRO A 247 -28.84 -16.16 -8.23
C PRO A 247 -29.80 -17.10 -7.52
N ILE A 248 -31.07 -16.74 -7.49
CA ILE A 248 -32.16 -17.59 -7.03
C ILE A 248 -32.97 -17.99 -8.26
N ALA A 249 -33.08 -19.30 -8.50
CA ALA A 249 -33.97 -19.84 -9.48
C ALA A 249 -34.89 -20.86 -8.79
N THR A 250 -36.18 -20.56 -8.73
CA THR A 250 -37.24 -21.51 -8.36
C THR A 250 -38.12 -21.79 -9.59
N ARG A 251 -39.06 -22.72 -9.49
CA ARG A 251 -39.98 -22.98 -10.59
C ARG A 251 -40.86 -21.80 -10.98
N GLU A 252 -41.04 -20.84 -10.05
CA GLU A 252 -41.97 -19.72 -10.19
C GLU A 252 -41.27 -18.36 -10.21
N PHE A 253 -39.98 -18.30 -9.83
CA PHE A 253 -39.23 -17.04 -9.74
C PHE A 253 -37.76 -17.21 -10.08
N SER A 254 -37.22 -16.31 -10.90
CA SER A 254 -35.79 -16.16 -11.16
C SER A 254 -35.36 -14.74 -10.82
N GLY A 255 -34.36 -14.60 -9.96
CA GLY A 255 -33.87 -13.30 -9.50
C GLY A 255 -32.52 -13.40 -8.81
N PHE A 256 -32.12 -12.35 -8.10
CA PHE A 256 -30.88 -12.31 -7.34
C PHE A 256 -31.17 -11.98 -5.87
N ALA A 257 -30.52 -12.69 -4.95
CA ALA A 257 -30.53 -12.35 -3.53
C ALA A 257 -29.20 -11.69 -3.15
N LEU A 258 -29.29 -10.61 -2.37
CA LEU A 258 -28.17 -10.06 -1.64
C LEU A 258 -28.03 -10.83 -0.33
N VAL A 259 -26.97 -11.63 -0.21
CA VAL A 259 -26.66 -12.37 1.02
C VAL A 259 -25.59 -11.60 1.79
N TRP A 260 -25.97 -11.15 2.97
CA TRP A 260 -25.03 -10.51 3.90
C TRP A 260 -24.45 -11.57 4.81
N ARG A 261 -23.12 -11.77 4.73
CA ARG A 261 -22.40 -12.62 5.68
C ARG A 261 -21.88 -11.75 6.82
N ARG A 262 -22.34 -11.99 8.01
CA ARG A 262 -21.83 -11.37 9.24
C ARG A 262 -20.56 -12.08 9.71
#